data_3846da754d5fc0e1f8e4aed2efd4f1c9
#
_entry.id   3846da754d5fc0e1f8e4aed2efd4f1c9
#
_cell.length_a   1.000
_cell.length_b   1.000
_cell.length_c   1.000
_cell.angle_alpha   90.00
_cell.angle_beta   90.00
_cell.angle_gamma   90.00
#
_symmetry.space_group_name_H-M   'P 1'
#
loop_
_entity.id
_entity.type
_entity.pdbx_description
1 polymer ?
#
loop_
_entity_poly.entity_id
_entity_poly.type
_entity_poly.pdbx_seq_one_letter_code
_entity_poly.pdbx_strand_id
1 'polypeptide(L)'
;MSGSTAVLVIDMLEDFIAPGAPLEVPAGRKIVPALAERLERARAEGTPVIYVCDAHAPDDPEFAAWPPHAIQGTEGAQVVGDLAPRPGERIVPKTSYSGFYETELEAELRSLGVDHLVMTGVVTNICVLYTAADALMRGFTVTVPPDCVAGLNEKDHAFALRQITDVLKPAQE
;
A
#
# COMPACT_ATOMS: atom_id res chain seq x y z
N MET A 1 -21.55 10.53 12.72
CA MET A 1 -21.41 10.59 11.24
C MET A 1 -20.46 9.46 10.90
N SER A 2 -20.91 8.45 10.12
CA SER A 2 -19.99 7.42 9.63
C SER A 2 -18.99 8.10 8.73
N GLY A 3 -17.72 8.04 9.07
CA GLY A 3 -16.66 8.63 8.26
C GLY A 3 -16.57 7.99 6.89
N SER A 4 -15.95 8.69 5.96
CA SER A 4 -15.71 8.18 4.61
C SER A 4 -14.51 7.24 4.61
N THR A 5 -14.61 6.14 3.87
CA THR A 5 -13.56 5.13 3.71
C THR A 5 -12.77 5.36 2.42
N ALA A 6 -11.47 5.06 2.43
CA ALA A 6 -10.67 4.91 1.21
C ALA A 6 -9.89 3.59 1.23
N VAL A 7 -9.65 3.01 0.06
CA VAL A 7 -8.76 1.87 -0.11
C VAL A 7 -7.38 2.37 -0.55
N LEU A 8 -6.34 2.01 0.19
CA LEU A 8 -4.95 2.27 -0.18
C LEU A 8 -4.33 1.02 -0.79
N VAL A 9 -3.79 1.16 -1.99
CA VAL A 9 -3.03 0.12 -2.70
C VAL A 9 -1.55 0.47 -2.60
N ILE A 10 -0.82 -0.25 -1.75
CA ILE A 10 0.56 0.07 -1.40
C ILE A 10 1.50 -0.84 -2.20
N ASP A 11 2.37 -0.23 -3.00
CA ASP A 11 3.51 -0.82 -3.70
C ASP A 11 3.22 -2.11 -4.50
N MET A 12 2.03 -2.23 -5.09
CA MET A 12 1.71 -3.32 -6.02
C MET A 12 2.33 -3.05 -7.40
N LEU A 13 3.67 -2.90 -7.42
CA LEU A 13 4.47 -2.51 -8.58
C LEU A 13 5.17 -3.71 -9.21
N GLU A 14 5.54 -3.59 -10.49
CA GLU A 14 6.24 -4.66 -11.21
C GLU A 14 7.54 -5.07 -10.50
N ASP A 15 8.32 -4.12 -9.95
CA ASP A 15 9.57 -4.43 -9.24
C ASP A 15 9.38 -5.16 -7.90
N PHE A 16 8.15 -5.27 -7.38
CA PHE A 16 7.80 -6.07 -6.20
C PHE A 16 7.04 -7.34 -6.55
N ILE A 17 6.31 -7.38 -7.66
CA ILE A 17 5.35 -8.46 -7.94
C ILE A 17 5.80 -9.38 -9.08
N ALA A 18 6.49 -8.85 -10.09
CA ALA A 18 6.93 -9.65 -11.24
C ALA A 18 7.94 -10.73 -10.82
N PRO A 19 7.89 -11.92 -11.44
CA PRO A 19 8.91 -12.95 -11.21
C PRO A 19 10.31 -12.46 -11.58
N GLY A 20 11.27 -12.62 -10.66
CA GLY A 20 12.66 -12.19 -10.86
C GLY A 20 12.91 -10.69 -10.67
N ALA A 21 11.92 -9.94 -10.19
CA ALA A 21 12.04 -8.52 -9.92
C ALA A 21 13.07 -8.22 -8.80
N PRO A 22 13.65 -7.01 -8.77
CA PRO A 22 14.71 -6.64 -7.81
C PRO A 22 14.34 -6.86 -6.34
N LEU A 23 13.09 -6.58 -5.98
CA LEU A 23 12.54 -6.78 -4.63
C LEU A 23 11.32 -7.71 -4.67
N GLU A 24 11.41 -8.80 -5.42
CA GLU A 24 10.32 -9.74 -5.60
C GLU A 24 9.71 -10.20 -4.27
N VAL A 25 8.39 -10.04 -4.15
CA VAL A 25 7.54 -10.57 -3.08
C VAL A 25 6.69 -11.70 -3.66
N PRO A 26 7.15 -12.95 -3.65
CA PRO A 26 6.45 -14.06 -4.33
C PRO A 26 5.01 -14.25 -3.84
N ALA A 27 4.76 -13.99 -2.54
CA ALA A 27 3.42 -14.03 -1.96
C ALA A 27 2.51 -12.91 -2.48
N GLY A 28 3.08 -11.81 -2.98
CA GLY A 28 2.33 -10.67 -3.54
C GLY A 28 1.46 -11.06 -4.73
N ARG A 29 1.91 -11.99 -5.57
CA ARG A 29 1.09 -12.50 -6.68
C ARG A 29 -0.18 -13.22 -6.22
N LYS A 30 -0.14 -13.85 -5.04
CA LYS A 30 -1.28 -14.59 -4.51
C LYS A 30 -2.42 -13.70 -4.03
N ILE A 31 -2.12 -12.46 -3.64
CA ILE A 31 -3.13 -11.52 -3.19
C ILE A 31 -3.79 -10.74 -4.33
N VAL A 32 -3.22 -10.74 -5.53
CA VAL A 32 -3.74 -9.98 -6.68
C VAL A 32 -5.23 -10.26 -6.94
N PRO A 33 -5.72 -11.52 -7.00
CA PRO A 33 -7.14 -11.77 -7.25
C PRO A 33 -8.06 -11.19 -6.17
N ALA A 34 -7.76 -11.39 -4.89
CA ALA A 34 -8.56 -10.87 -3.79
C ALA A 34 -8.55 -9.33 -3.76
N LEU A 35 -7.38 -8.74 -4.02
CA LEU A 35 -7.23 -7.29 -4.10
C LEU A 35 -8.00 -6.71 -5.29
N ALA A 36 -7.92 -7.33 -6.47
CA ALA A 36 -8.69 -6.91 -7.65
C ALA A 36 -10.20 -6.94 -7.37
N GLU A 37 -10.72 -7.99 -6.73
CA GLU A 37 -12.13 -8.06 -6.33
C GLU A 37 -12.51 -6.94 -5.35
N ARG A 38 -11.65 -6.65 -4.38
CA ARG A 38 -11.86 -5.54 -3.43
C ARG A 38 -11.90 -4.19 -4.13
N LEU A 39 -11.01 -3.95 -5.09
CA LEU A 39 -11.00 -2.71 -5.88
C LEU A 39 -12.28 -2.56 -6.72
N GLU A 40 -12.75 -3.63 -7.36
CA GLU A 40 -14.01 -3.59 -8.12
C GLU A 40 -15.19 -3.24 -7.21
N ARG A 41 -15.25 -3.80 -6.01
CA ARG A 41 -16.29 -3.48 -5.02
C ARG A 41 -16.20 -2.02 -4.58
N ALA A 42 -15.02 -1.55 -4.20
CA ALA A 42 -14.79 -0.15 -3.81
C ALA A 42 -15.26 0.82 -4.91
N ARG A 43 -14.87 0.55 -6.15
CA ARG A 43 -15.25 1.33 -7.34
C ARG A 43 -16.76 1.34 -7.55
N ALA A 44 -17.43 0.20 -7.42
CA ALA A 44 -18.87 0.09 -7.56
C ALA A 44 -19.64 0.87 -6.47
N GLU A 45 -19.06 0.98 -5.27
CA GLU A 45 -19.59 1.71 -4.12
C GLU A 45 -19.21 3.20 -4.12
N GLY A 46 -18.38 3.65 -5.06
CA GLY A 46 -17.85 5.02 -5.10
C GLY A 46 -16.83 5.31 -3.99
N THR A 47 -16.27 4.27 -3.38
CA THR A 47 -15.19 4.39 -2.38
C THR A 47 -13.90 4.79 -3.08
N PRO A 48 -13.22 5.88 -2.64
CA PRO A 48 -11.94 6.29 -3.22
C PRO A 48 -10.89 5.20 -3.17
N VAL A 49 -10.18 5.00 -4.28
CA VAL A 49 -9.00 4.16 -4.39
C VAL A 49 -7.78 5.05 -4.61
N ILE A 50 -6.78 4.91 -3.75
CA ILE A 50 -5.54 5.69 -3.80
C ILE A 50 -4.36 4.73 -3.83
N TYR A 51 -3.51 4.90 -4.81
CA TYR A 51 -2.27 4.14 -4.94
C TYR A 51 -1.14 4.88 -4.24
N VAL A 52 -0.42 4.18 -3.38
CA VAL A 52 0.74 4.71 -2.65
C VAL A 52 1.94 3.92 -3.14
N CYS A 53 2.78 4.55 -3.94
CA CYS A 53 3.78 3.85 -4.76
C CYS A 53 5.18 4.40 -4.53
N ASP A 54 6.14 3.51 -4.32
CA ASP A 54 7.55 3.88 -4.40
C ASP A 54 7.87 4.52 -5.76
N ALA A 55 8.63 5.59 -5.71
CA ALA A 55 8.99 6.37 -6.89
C ALA A 55 10.36 7.04 -6.67
N HIS A 56 11.42 6.24 -6.81
CA HIS A 56 12.79 6.66 -6.50
C HIS A 56 13.47 7.36 -7.67
N ALA A 57 14.40 8.28 -7.34
CA ALA A 57 15.36 8.77 -8.32
C ALA A 57 16.41 7.67 -8.62
N PRO A 58 17.08 7.71 -9.79
CA PRO A 58 18.07 6.70 -10.15
C PRO A 58 19.26 6.59 -9.18
N ASP A 59 19.52 7.64 -8.41
CA ASP A 59 20.60 7.78 -7.43
C ASP A 59 20.10 7.89 -6.00
N ASP A 60 18.89 7.36 -5.73
CA ASP A 60 18.28 7.44 -4.40
C ASP A 60 19.18 6.82 -3.32
N PRO A 61 19.41 7.52 -2.18
CA PRO A 61 20.22 7.01 -1.08
C PRO A 61 19.73 5.66 -0.50
N GLU A 62 18.46 5.33 -0.65
CA GLU A 62 17.90 4.05 -0.20
C GLU A 62 18.57 2.86 -0.89
N PHE A 63 19.11 3.04 -2.08
CA PHE A 63 19.82 1.98 -2.82
C PHE A 63 21.17 1.58 -2.20
N ALA A 64 21.59 2.26 -1.15
CA ALA A 64 22.68 1.77 -0.30
C ALA A 64 22.26 0.57 0.60
N ALA A 65 20.96 0.45 0.91
CA ALA A 65 20.40 -0.60 1.75
C ALA A 65 19.60 -1.64 0.95
N TRP A 66 18.96 -1.22 -0.14
CA TRP A 66 18.13 -2.05 -1.00
C TRP A 66 18.62 -2.02 -2.46
N PRO A 67 18.45 -3.09 -3.24
CA PRO A 67 18.73 -3.01 -4.68
C PRO A 67 17.89 -1.92 -5.34
N PRO A 68 18.37 -1.29 -6.42
CA PRO A 68 17.58 -0.31 -7.19
C PRO A 68 16.23 -0.90 -7.61
N HIS A 69 15.16 -0.19 -7.30
CA HIS A 69 13.77 -0.61 -7.56
C HIS A 69 12.87 0.61 -7.72
N ALA A 70 11.73 0.43 -8.32
CA ALA A 70 10.68 1.44 -8.50
C ALA A 70 11.22 2.81 -8.96
N ILE A 71 12.21 2.81 -9.87
CA ILE A 71 12.79 4.04 -10.41
C ILE A 71 11.76 4.74 -11.28
N GLN A 72 11.52 6.01 -11.02
CA GLN A 72 10.54 6.83 -11.73
C GLN A 72 10.69 6.72 -13.26
N GLY A 73 9.57 6.49 -13.93
CA GLY A 73 9.51 6.41 -15.39
C GLY A 73 9.94 5.06 -15.99
N THR A 74 10.33 4.08 -15.16
CA THR A 74 10.62 2.72 -15.62
C THR A 74 9.39 1.82 -15.55
N GLU A 75 9.43 0.68 -16.23
CA GLU A 75 8.40 -0.36 -16.15
C GLU A 75 8.27 -0.89 -14.72
N GLY A 76 9.38 -1.05 -14.01
CA GLY A 76 9.41 -1.54 -12.64
C GLY A 76 8.60 -0.69 -11.65
N ALA A 77 8.45 0.60 -11.92
CA ALA A 77 7.64 1.54 -11.12
C ALA A 77 6.14 1.54 -11.52
N GLN A 78 5.72 0.74 -12.48
CA GLN A 78 4.31 0.66 -12.86
C GLN A 78 3.52 -0.28 -11.95
N VAL A 79 2.27 0.08 -11.67
CA VAL A 79 1.34 -0.83 -10.99
C VAL A 79 1.06 -2.03 -11.88
N VAL A 80 1.07 -3.23 -11.32
CA VAL A 80 0.79 -4.46 -12.07
C VAL A 80 -0.56 -4.39 -12.78
N GLY A 81 -0.61 -4.89 -14.02
CA GLY A 81 -1.73 -4.65 -14.95
C GLY A 81 -3.10 -5.02 -14.41
N ASP A 82 -3.22 -6.13 -13.65
CA ASP A 82 -4.50 -6.58 -13.06
C ASP A 82 -5.07 -5.60 -12.02
N LEU A 83 -4.23 -4.72 -11.46
CA LEU A 83 -4.58 -3.72 -10.46
C LEU A 83 -4.44 -2.29 -10.97
N ALA A 84 -4.26 -2.10 -12.27
CA ALA A 84 -3.98 -0.80 -12.86
C ALA A 84 -4.98 0.30 -12.42
N PRO A 85 -4.48 1.50 -12.10
CA PRO A 85 -5.32 2.63 -11.75
C PRO A 85 -6.29 2.99 -12.87
N ARG A 86 -7.52 3.36 -12.50
CA ARG A 86 -8.52 3.88 -13.45
C ARG A 86 -8.44 5.41 -13.55
N PRO A 87 -8.97 5.98 -14.65
CA PRO A 87 -9.04 7.43 -14.78
C PRO A 87 -9.73 8.08 -13.57
N GLY A 88 -9.05 9.05 -12.95
CA GLY A 88 -9.53 9.74 -11.75
C GLY A 88 -9.04 9.16 -10.43
N GLU A 89 -8.47 7.97 -10.40
CA GLU A 89 -7.80 7.43 -9.21
C GLU A 89 -6.43 8.08 -9.01
N ARG A 90 -6.08 8.34 -7.76
CA ARG A 90 -4.86 9.08 -7.41
C ARG A 90 -3.69 8.12 -7.20
N ILE A 91 -2.52 8.53 -7.68
CA ILE A 91 -1.25 7.91 -7.35
C ILE A 91 -0.45 8.90 -6.52
N VAL A 92 -0.08 8.49 -5.32
CA VAL A 92 0.75 9.25 -4.39
C VAL A 92 2.14 8.65 -4.40
N PRO A 93 3.14 9.32 -4.98
CA PRO A 93 4.52 8.86 -4.96
C PRO A 93 5.12 9.01 -3.56
N LYS A 94 5.94 8.03 -3.15
CA LYS A 94 6.72 8.08 -1.92
C LYS A 94 8.15 7.63 -2.19
N THR A 95 9.07 8.00 -1.30
CA THR A 95 10.49 7.62 -1.33
C THR A 95 10.94 7.01 -0.02
N SER A 96 9.99 6.57 0.82
CA SER A 96 10.26 5.94 2.11
C SER A 96 9.18 4.91 2.44
N TYR A 97 9.32 4.22 3.56
CA TYR A 97 8.43 3.10 3.94
C TYR A 97 6.99 3.53 4.18
N SER A 98 6.79 4.64 4.92
CA SER A 98 5.45 5.14 5.18
C SER A 98 4.91 5.98 4.02
N GLY A 99 3.68 5.69 3.61
CA GLY A 99 2.95 6.51 2.63
C GLY A 99 2.64 7.93 3.09
N PHE A 100 2.82 8.24 4.37
CA PHE A 100 2.61 9.59 4.91
C PHE A 100 3.88 10.42 5.02
N TYR A 101 5.06 9.79 4.90
CA TYR A 101 6.33 10.51 5.09
C TYR A 101 6.67 11.34 3.85
N GLU A 102 6.68 12.66 4.00
CA GLU A 102 6.99 13.64 2.94
C GLU A 102 6.16 13.46 1.66
N THR A 103 4.86 13.11 1.81
CA THR A 103 3.91 12.93 0.70
C THR A 103 2.67 13.79 0.86
N GLU A 104 1.87 13.87 -0.19
CA GLU A 104 0.57 14.55 -0.19
C GLU A 104 -0.59 13.65 0.30
N LEU A 105 -0.32 12.42 0.78
CA LEU A 105 -1.36 11.45 1.11
C LEU A 105 -2.35 11.98 2.16
N GLU A 106 -1.86 12.58 3.25
CA GLU A 106 -2.74 13.11 4.30
C GLU A 106 -3.63 14.23 3.77
N ALA A 107 -3.07 15.17 3.01
CA ALA A 107 -3.82 16.27 2.43
C ALA A 107 -4.92 15.77 1.47
N GLU A 108 -4.61 14.77 0.65
CA GLU A 108 -5.58 14.15 -0.26
C GLU A 108 -6.71 13.47 0.53
N LEU A 109 -6.40 12.63 1.52
CA LEU A 109 -7.38 11.95 2.35
C LEU A 109 -8.30 12.94 3.10
N ARG A 110 -7.72 14.00 3.68
CA ARG A 110 -8.50 15.05 4.37
C ARG A 110 -9.40 15.80 3.39
N SER A 111 -8.94 16.08 2.17
CA SER A 111 -9.75 16.77 1.16
C SER A 111 -10.98 15.96 0.74
N LEU A 112 -10.86 14.62 0.77
CA LEU A 112 -11.94 13.68 0.47
C LEU A 112 -12.84 13.40 1.69
N GLY A 113 -12.55 13.97 2.86
CA GLY A 113 -13.29 13.72 4.09
C GLY A 113 -13.13 12.29 4.62
N VAL A 114 -12.04 11.62 4.25
CA VAL A 114 -11.75 10.23 4.67
C VAL A 114 -11.24 10.22 6.10
N ASP A 115 -11.73 9.28 6.90
CA ASP A 115 -11.28 9.02 8.27
C ASP A 115 -11.02 7.53 8.54
N HIS A 116 -11.38 6.65 7.58
CA HIS A 116 -11.11 5.22 7.65
C HIS A 116 -10.32 4.74 6.42
N LEU A 117 -9.28 3.93 6.65
CA LEU A 117 -8.39 3.42 5.61
C LEU A 117 -8.38 1.89 5.59
N VAL A 118 -8.68 1.32 4.43
CA VAL A 118 -8.45 -0.09 4.15
C VAL A 118 -7.10 -0.23 3.47
N MET A 119 -6.12 -0.78 4.18
CA MET A 119 -4.74 -0.90 3.69
C MET A 119 -4.49 -2.23 3.02
N THR A 120 -3.97 -2.20 1.81
CA THR A 120 -3.69 -3.38 0.99
C THR A 120 -2.31 -3.27 0.35
N GLY A 121 -1.79 -4.38 -0.16
CA GLY A 121 -0.54 -4.41 -0.92
C GLY A 121 0.64 -5.00 -0.16
N VAL A 122 1.84 -4.51 -0.46
CA VAL A 122 3.11 -5.05 0.02
C VAL A 122 4.03 -3.94 0.54
N VAL A 123 5.02 -4.20 1.35
CA VAL A 123 5.33 -5.44 2.09
C VAL A 123 4.68 -5.33 3.47
N THR A 124 4.00 -6.37 3.95
CA THR A 124 3.19 -6.30 5.19
C THR A 124 3.96 -5.74 6.39
N ASN A 125 5.20 -6.17 6.60
CA ASN A 125 6.04 -5.76 7.74
C ASN A 125 6.87 -4.49 7.48
N ILE A 126 6.72 -3.86 6.31
CA ILE A 126 7.43 -2.63 5.95
C ILE A 126 6.40 -1.56 5.56
N CYS A 127 6.17 -1.33 4.28
CA CYS A 127 5.34 -0.21 3.81
C CYS A 127 3.90 -0.25 4.38
N VAL A 128 3.28 -1.44 4.46
CA VAL A 128 1.94 -1.57 5.03
C VAL A 128 1.93 -1.26 6.52
N LEU A 129 2.82 -1.88 7.31
CA LEU A 129 2.89 -1.69 8.76
C LEU A 129 3.20 -0.23 9.13
N TYR A 130 4.22 0.37 8.49
CA TYR A 130 4.61 1.75 8.80
C TYR A 130 3.56 2.77 8.36
N THR A 131 2.90 2.54 7.21
CA THR A 131 1.78 3.39 6.79
C THR A 131 0.59 3.25 7.74
N ALA A 132 0.26 2.04 8.20
CA ALA A 132 -0.81 1.81 9.16
C ALA A 132 -0.54 2.49 10.52
N ALA A 133 0.68 2.38 11.02
CA ALA A 133 1.09 3.04 12.27
C ALA A 133 0.99 4.57 12.15
N ASP A 134 1.50 5.13 11.07
CA ASP A 134 1.43 6.57 10.79
C ASP A 134 -0.01 7.07 10.64
N ALA A 135 -0.88 6.30 9.96
CA ALA A 135 -2.29 6.61 9.83
C ALA A 135 -2.99 6.74 11.19
N LEU A 136 -2.78 5.75 12.06
CA LEU A 136 -3.35 5.75 13.41
C LEU A 136 -2.86 6.91 14.26
N MET A 137 -1.56 7.25 14.18
CA MET A 137 -0.99 8.40 14.89
C MET A 137 -1.53 9.74 14.38
N ARG A 138 -2.07 9.79 13.16
CA ARG A 138 -2.75 10.94 12.55
C ARG A 138 -4.26 10.95 12.77
N GLY A 139 -4.79 9.99 13.51
CA GLY A 139 -6.20 9.91 13.88
C GLY A 139 -7.10 9.27 12.82
N PHE A 140 -6.54 8.61 11.80
CA PHE A 140 -7.31 7.71 10.93
C PHE A 140 -7.60 6.40 11.66
N THR A 141 -8.73 5.80 11.38
CA THR A 141 -8.96 4.39 11.68
C THR A 141 -8.47 3.52 10.51
N VAL A 142 -8.02 2.31 10.80
CA VAL A 142 -7.40 1.44 9.79
C VAL A 142 -8.00 0.04 9.84
N THR A 143 -8.17 -0.58 8.69
CA THR A 143 -8.39 -2.04 8.52
C THR A 143 -7.31 -2.59 7.59
N VAL A 144 -6.78 -3.77 7.92
CA VAL A 144 -5.78 -4.45 7.09
C VAL A 144 -6.30 -5.86 6.80
N PRO A 145 -6.97 -6.09 5.65
CA PRO A 145 -7.47 -7.40 5.26
C PRO A 145 -6.30 -8.37 5.03
N PRO A 146 -6.22 -9.50 5.76
CA PRO A 146 -5.07 -10.41 5.65
C PRO A 146 -4.89 -11.04 4.26
N ASP A 147 -5.97 -11.17 3.50
CA ASP A 147 -5.99 -11.72 2.14
C ASP A 147 -5.56 -10.70 1.07
N CYS A 148 -5.41 -9.44 1.45
CA CYS A 148 -5.01 -8.35 0.55
C CYS A 148 -3.62 -7.77 0.89
N VAL A 149 -2.83 -8.42 1.75
CA VAL A 149 -1.46 -8.02 2.07
C VAL A 149 -0.51 -9.21 2.03
N ALA A 150 0.75 -8.98 1.67
CA ALA A 150 1.76 -10.02 1.60
C ALA A 150 3.13 -9.52 2.08
N GLY A 151 3.90 -10.42 2.68
CA GLY A 151 5.26 -10.19 3.15
C GLY A 151 6.30 -10.96 2.32
N LEU A 152 7.57 -10.62 2.52
CA LEU A 152 8.70 -11.31 1.90
C LEU A 152 8.83 -12.76 2.39
N ASN A 153 8.46 -13.01 3.63
CA ASN A 153 8.43 -14.34 4.22
C ASN A 153 7.29 -14.46 5.25
N GLU A 154 6.89 -15.67 5.53
CA GLU A 154 5.76 -16.01 6.42
C GLU A 154 5.96 -15.48 7.85
N LYS A 155 7.18 -15.58 8.38
CA LYS A 155 7.48 -15.21 9.76
C LYS A 155 7.30 -13.71 10.00
N ASP A 156 7.84 -12.88 9.11
CA ASP A 156 7.75 -11.42 9.21
C ASP A 156 6.34 -10.94 8.88
N HIS A 157 5.67 -11.57 7.92
CA HIS A 157 4.27 -11.33 7.62
C HIS A 157 3.38 -11.58 8.84
N ALA A 158 3.49 -12.75 9.47
CA ALA A 158 2.73 -13.10 10.66
C ALA A 158 3.06 -12.19 11.84
N PHE A 159 4.33 -11.79 12.00
CA PHE A 159 4.73 -10.81 13.01
C PHE A 159 4.04 -9.46 12.79
N ALA A 160 4.07 -8.94 11.57
CA ALA A 160 3.46 -7.66 11.24
C ALA A 160 1.94 -7.67 11.45
N LEU A 161 1.24 -8.73 11.04
CA LEU A 161 -0.19 -8.88 11.30
C LEU A 161 -0.48 -8.84 12.81
N ARG A 162 0.32 -9.52 13.64
CA ARG A 162 0.18 -9.43 15.11
C ARG A 162 0.45 -8.01 15.63
N GLN A 163 1.48 -7.30 15.12
CA GLN A 163 1.72 -5.90 15.50
C GLN A 163 0.51 -5.03 15.17
N ILE A 164 -0.05 -5.20 13.99
CA ILE A 164 -1.25 -4.46 13.56
C ILE A 164 -2.41 -4.81 14.50
N THR A 165 -2.70 -6.09 14.73
CA THR A 165 -3.87 -6.53 15.50
C THR A 165 -3.74 -6.21 16.99
N ASP A 166 -2.60 -6.52 17.60
CA ASP A 166 -2.45 -6.53 19.06
C ASP A 166 -1.95 -5.19 19.62
N VAL A 167 -1.15 -4.46 18.82
CA VAL A 167 -0.53 -3.21 19.25
C VAL A 167 -1.26 -1.99 18.70
N LEU A 168 -1.46 -1.95 17.38
CA LEU A 168 -2.13 -0.82 16.71
C LEU A 168 -3.66 -0.87 16.91
N LYS A 169 -4.22 -2.07 17.12
CA LYS A 169 -5.66 -2.29 17.38
C LYS A 169 -6.55 -1.59 16.36
N PRO A 170 -6.45 -1.96 15.08
CA PRO A 170 -7.22 -1.36 14.01
C PRO A 170 -8.72 -1.63 14.18
N ALA A 171 -9.56 -0.91 13.45
CA ALA A 171 -10.98 -1.20 13.36
C ALA A 171 -11.19 -2.62 12.79
N GLN A 172 -12.17 -3.33 13.28
CA GLN A 172 -12.58 -4.62 12.71
C GLN A 172 -13.55 -4.38 11.56
N GLU A 173 -13.43 -5.13 10.48
CA GLU A 173 -14.42 -5.17 9.39
C GLU A 173 -15.73 -5.77 9.85
#